data_28dc17c864d59306bdaf009b300e5b65
#
_entry.id   28dc17c864d59306bdaf009b300e5b65
#
_cell.length_a   1.000
_cell.length_b   1.000
_cell.length_c   1.000
_cell.angle_alpha   90.00
_cell.angle_beta   90.00
_cell.angle_gamma   90.00
#
_symmetry.space_group_name_H-M   'P 1'
#
loop_
_entity.id
_entity.type
_entity.pdbx_description
1 polymer ?
#
loop_
_entity_poly.entity_id
_entity_poly.type
_entity_poly.pdbx_seq_one_letter_code
_entity_poly.pdbx_strand_id
1 'polypeptide(L)'
;MREEGLVIKSAPTNHTAGSLAYRVEAEGRSLVYSGDTDLSDSLVDLARGADLLVLEAANPFKVPGHLTPAEAGRLAAKAGVARVLLTHFYPPCDAVDVVALAAQEFSGEIIRAEDGLSLTV
;
A
#
# COMPACT_ATOMS: atom_id res chain seq x y z
N MET A 1 19.06 7.78 -3.45
CA MET A 1 19.89 8.21 -4.59
C MET A 1 19.12 9.19 -5.44
N ARG A 2 19.81 10.14 -5.98
CA ARG A 2 19.20 11.07 -6.92
C ARG A 2 19.99 11.05 -8.22
N GLU A 3 19.39 10.49 -9.24
CA GLU A 3 19.98 10.38 -10.57
C GLU A 3 18.89 10.70 -11.58
N GLU A 4 19.09 11.65 -12.46
CA GLU A 4 18.08 12.04 -13.45
C GLU A 4 16.72 12.39 -12.80
N GLY A 5 16.74 12.92 -11.58
CA GLY A 5 15.51 13.23 -10.85
C GLY A 5 14.90 12.07 -10.07
N LEU A 6 15.55 10.91 -10.03
CA LEU A 6 15.06 9.77 -9.25
C LEU A 6 15.51 9.88 -7.80
N VAL A 7 14.55 9.75 -6.86
CA VAL A 7 14.81 9.73 -5.42
C VAL A 7 14.19 8.46 -4.85
N ILE A 8 14.95 7.73 -4.03
CA ILE A 8 14.47 6.54 -3.34
C ILE A 8 14.63 6.74 -1.85
N LYS A 9 13.54 6.53 -1.11
CA LYS A 9 13.50 6.59 0.36
C LYS A 9 12.99 5.27 0.89
N SER A 10 13.33 4.93 2.12
CA SER A 10 12.83 3.73 2.78
C SER A 10 12.41 4.04 4.21
N ALA A 11 11.56 3.17 4.77
CA ALA A 11 11.15 3.22 6.16
C ALA A 11 10.83 1.81 6.64
N PRO A 12 11.00 1.53 7.94
CA PRO A 12 10.64 0.23 8.49
C PRO A 12 9.12 0.00 8.44
N THR A 13 8.74 -1.24 8.24
CA THR A 13 7.34 -1.67 8.33
C THR A 13 7.15 -2.57 9.55
N ASN A 14 5.91 -2.87 9.85
CA ASN A 14 5.55 -3.69 11.00
C ASN A 14 5.26 -5.13 10.54
N HIS A 15 6.31 -5.92 10.36
CA HIS A 15 6.19 -7.33 9.96
C HIS A 15 7.30 -8.14 10.62
N THR A 16 8.57 -7.93 10.22
CA THR A 16 9.75 -8.53 10.84
C THR A 16 10.79 -7.44 11.08
N ALA A 17 11.86 -7.78 11.86
CA ALA A 17 12.93 -6.85 12.21
C ALA A 17 13.72 -6.49 10.99
N GLY A 18 13.59 -6.11 10.02
CA GLY A 18 14.33 -5.73 8.80
C GLY A 18 13.42 -5.47 7.63
N SER A 19 12.10 -5.58 7.85
CA SER A 19 11.12 -5.31 6.80
C SER A 19 11.11 -3.83 6.46
N LEU A 20 11.16 -3.51 5.18
CA LEU A 20 11.21 -2.13 4.69
C LEU A 20 10.14 -1.88 3.63
N ALA A 21 9.60 -0.67 3.64
CA ALA A 21 8.84 -0.11 2.55
C ALA A 21 9.71 0.88 1.79
N TYR A 22 9.37 1.14 0.54
CA TYR A 22 10.13 2.04 -0.32
C TYR A 22 9.23 3.09 -0.95
N ARG A 23 9.75 4.31 -1.03
CA ARG A 23 9.12 5.40 -1.79
C ARG A 23 10.05 5.80 -2.94
N VAL A 24 9.50 5.82 -4.14
CA VAL A 24 10.23 6.22 -5.34
C VAL A 24 9.59 7.50 -5.87
N GLU A 25 10.40 8.53 -6.09
CA GLU A 25 9.96 9.81 -6.64
C GLU A 25 10.73 10.10 -7.91
N ALA A 26 10.02 10.42 -8.98
CA ALA A 26 10.60 10.77 -10.28
C ALA A 26 9.61 11.62 -11.07
N GLU A 27 10.10 12.64 -11.75
CA GLU A 27 9.32 13.47 -12.67
C GLU A 27 8.04 14.04 -12.03
N GLY A 28 8.12 14.43 -10.75
CA GLY A 28 6.98 15.00 -10.02
C GLY A 28 5.94 13.98 -9.59
N ARG A 29 6.22 12.68 -9.74
CA ARG A 29 5.33 11.59 -9.34
C ARG A 29 5.95 10.77 -8.21
N SER A 30 5.11 10.11 -7.44
CA SER A 30 5.57 9.30 -6.30
C SER A 30 4.79 7.99 -6.20
N LEU A 31 5.53 6.93 -5.89
CA LEU A 31 4.99 5.59 -5.67
C LEU A 31 5.59 5.03 -4.39
N VAL A 32 4.75 4.41 -3.57
CA VAL A 32 5.19 3.72 -2.36
C VAL A 32 4.80 2.26 -2.45
N TYR A 33 5.74 1.36 -2.13
CA TYR A 33 5.51 -0.07 -2.04
C TYR A 33 5.70 -0.52 -0.60
N SER A 34 4.65 -1.09 -0.01
CA SER A 34 4.67 -1.45 1.41
C SER A 34 5.48 -2.70 1.72
N GLY A 35 5.59 -3.65 0.78
CA GLY A 35 5.96 -5.00 1.16
C GLY A 35 4.96 -5.57 2.16
N ASP A 36 5.34 -6.61 2.89
CA ASP A 36 4.52 -7.17 3.95
C ASP A 36 4.52 -6.23 5.15
N THR A 37 3.34 -5.93 5.69
CA THR A 37 3.23 -5.04 6.84
C THR A 37 1.90 -5.22 7.58
N ASP A 38 1.95 -4.98 8.89
CA ASP A 38 0.78 -4.65 9.68
C ASP A 38 0.65 -3.12 9.73
N LEU A 39 -0.27 -2.59 10.52
CA LEU A 39 -0.41 -1.15 10.72
C LEU A 39 0.93 -0.56 11.16
N SER A 40 1.35 0.53 10.54
CA SER A 40 2.67 1.11 10.73
C SER A 40 2.63 2.61 10.55
N ASP A 41 2.99 3.36 11.60
CA ASP A 41 3.07 4.82 11.51
C ASP A 41 4.22 5.27 10.60
N SER A 42 5.32 4.53 10.59
CA SER A 42 6.44 4.81 9.69
C SER A 42 6.03 4.70 8.23
N LEU A 43 5.21 3.70 7.91
CA LEU A 43 4.70 3.53 6.55
C LEU A 43 3.73 4.67 6.18
N VAL A 44 2.86 5.07 7.10
CA VAL A 44 1.96 6.22 6.88
C VAL A 44 2.76 7.46 6.55
N ASP A 45 3.81 7.73 7.32
CA ASP A 45 4.64 8.91 7.09
C ASP A 45 5.39 8.84 5.75
N LEU A 46 5.93 7.66 5.41
CA LEU A 46 6.61 7.46 4.12
C LEU A 46 5.66 7.68 2.95
N ALA A 47 4.43 7.19 3.07
CA ALA A 47 3.44 7.23 1.99
C ALA A 47 2.70 8.55 1.87
N ARG A 48 2.92 9.50 2.78
CA ARG A 48 2.13 10.73 2.86
C ARG A 48 2.11 11.47 1.53
N GLY A 49 0.89 11.66 1.02
CA GLY A 49 0.66 12.40 -0.22
C GLY A 49 1.14 11.69 -1.50
N ALA A 50 1.46 10.41 -1.45
CA ALA A 50 1.92 9.69 -2.64
C ALA A 50 0.83 9.61 -3.71
N ASP A 51 1.25 9.56 -4.97
CA ASP A 51 0.32 9.39 -6.08
C ASP A 51 -0.24 7.97 -6.13
N LEU A 52 0.58 6.97 -5.79
CA LEU A 52 0.15 5.58 -5.74
C LEU A 52 0.80 4.89 -4.54
N LEU A 53 -0.03 4.21 -3.75
CA LEU A 53 0.43 3.33 -2.68
C LEU A 53 0.09 1.88 -3.06
N VAL A 54 1.12 1.07 -3.26
CA VAL A 54 0.97 -0.37 -3.45
C VAL A 54 1.03 -1.01 -2.06
N LEU A 55 -0.09 -1.56 -1.62
CA LEU A 55 -0.29 -1.92 -0.23
C LEU A 55 -0.82 -3.35 -0.10
N GLU A 56 -0.26 -4.10 0.82
CA GLU A 56 -0.76 -5.43 1.09
C GLU A 56 -2.16 -5.41 1.70
N ALA A 57 -2.94 -6.46 1.41
CA ALA A 57 -4.25 -6.69 2.00
C ALA A 57 -4.47 -8.21 2.05
N ALA A 58 -3.70 -8.88 2.90
CA ALA A 58 -3.49 -10.33 2.80
C ALA A 58 -4.74 -11.17 3.05
N ASN A 59 -5.55 -10.80 4.05
CA ASN A 59 -6.73 -11.58 4.43
C ASN A 59 -7.89 -10.67 4.80
N PRO A 60 -9.14 -11.12 4.59
CA PRO A 60 -10.31 -10.35 5.04
C PRO A 60 -10.50 -10.39 6.56
N PHE A 61 -9.80 -11.27 7.25
CA PHE A 61 -9.77 -11.34 8.72
C PHE A 61 -8.36 -11.02 9.22
N LYS A 62 -8.26 -10.57 10.47
CA LYS A 62 -6.98 -10.10 11.02
C LYS A 62 -6.01 -11.26 11.25
N VAL A 63 -4.81 -11.12 10.66
CA VAL A 63 -3.65 -11.96 10.92
C VAL A 63 -2.50 -11.03 11.34
N PRO A 64 -1.89 -11.23 12.51
CA PRO A 64 -0.78 -10.37 12.95
C PRO A 64 0.35 -10.31 11.90
N GLY A 65 0.89 -9.13 11.68
CA GLY A 65 1.95 -8.92 10.68
C GLY A 65 1.45 -8.60 9.29
N HIS A 66 0.13 -8.58 9.09
CA HIS A 66 -0.51 -8.30 7.81
C HIS A 66 -1.72 -7.39 8.00
N LEU A 67 -2.15 -6.76 6.90
CA LEU A 67 -3.34 -5.90 6.90
C LEU A 67 -4.55 -6.65 6.36
N THR A 68 -5.73 -6.28 6.87
CA THR A 68 -6.99 -6.59 6.18
C THR A 68 -7.25 -5.52 5.12
N PRO A 69 -8.15 -5.78 4.14
CA PRO A 69 -8.53 -4.73 3.17
C PRO A 69 -9.07 -3.47 3.84
N ALA A 70 -9.86 -3.57 4.90
CA ALA A 70 -10.36 -2.40 5.62
C ALA A 70 -9.22 -1.62 6.29
N GLU A 71 -8.27 -2.31 6.90
CA GLU A 71 -7.08 -1.67 7.48
C GLU A 71 -6.22 -1.00 6.42
N ALA A 72 -6.07 -1.64 5.25
CA ALA A 72 -5.35 -1.06 4.13
C ALA A 72 -6.00 0.26 3.69
N GLY A 73 -7.32 0.27 3.59
CA GLY A 73 -8.06 1.49 3.27
C GLY A 73 -7.85 2.58 4.32
N ARG A 74 -7.89 2.21 5.59
CA ARG A 74 -7.66 3.16 6.70
C ARG A 74 -6.26 3.75 6.64
N LEU A 75 -5.25 2.93 6.39
CA LEU A 75 -3.87 3.39 6.28
C LEU A 75 -3.71 4.34 5.10
N ALA A 76 -4.28 4.00 3.95
CA ALA A 76 -4.26 4.86 2.77
C ALA A 76 -4.92 6.21 3.03
N ALA A 77 -6.03 6.23 3.76
CA ALA A 77 -6.72 7.47 4.13
C ALA A 77 -5.85 8.32 5.05
N LYS A 78 -5.19 7.73 6.04
CA LYS A 78 -4.30 8.46 6.96
C LYS A 78 -3.12 9.07 6.21
N ALA A 79 -2.57 8.37 5.25
CA ALA A 79 -1.44 8.86 4.45
C ALA A 79 -1.88 9.90 3.41
N GLY A 80 -3.14 9.97 3.06
CA GLY A 80 -3.66 10.93 2.08
C GLY A 80 -3.16 10.65 0.67
N VAL A 81 -3.01 9.38 0.29
CA VAL A 81 -2.58 9.01 -1.06
C VAL A 81 -3.70 9.24 -2.07
N ALA A 82 -3.33 9.43 -3.34
CA ALA A 82 -4.34 9.63 -4.39
C ALA A 82 -5.00 8.32 -4.81
N ARG A 83 -4.21 7.25 -4.93
CA ARG A 83 -4.71 5.92 -5.33
C ARG A 83 -4.03 4.84 -4.50
N VAL A 84 -4.74 3.72 -4.29
CA VAL A 84 -4.16 2.54 -3.66
C VAL A 84 -4.34 1.32 -4.56
N LEU A 85 -3.28 0.54 -4.71
CA LEU A 85 -3.29 -0.75 -5.38
C LEU A 85 -3.14 -1.82 -4.32
N LEU A 86 -4.20 -2.61 -4.10
CA LEU A 86 -4.18 -3.69 -3.13
C LEU A 86 -3.55 -4.94 -3.74
N THR A 87 -2.67 -5.58 -3.01
CA THR A 87 -1.94 -6.76 -3.48
C THR A 87 -1.66 -7.74 -2.34
N HIS A 88 -0.93 -8.82 -2.64
CA HIS A 88 -0.50 -9.82 -1.64
C HIS A 88 -1.67 -10.57 -1.02
N PHE A 89 -2.65 -10.96 -1.84
CA PHE A 89 -3.85 -11.65 -1.36
C PHE A 89 -3.57 -13.12 -1.08
N TYR A 90 -4.08 -13.60 0.06
CA TYR A 90 -4.18 -15.03 0.33
C TYR A 90 -5.54 -15.55 -0.12
N PRO A 91 -5.70 -16.90 -0.30
CA PRO A 91 -6.94 -17.46 -0.87
C PRO A 91 -8.26 -16.99 -0.26
N PRO A 92 -8.38 -16.70 1.06
CA PRO A 92 -9.65 -16.21 1.60
C PRO A 92 -10.14 -14.92 0.97
N CYS A 93 -9.26 -14.11 0.37
CA CYS A 93 -9.66 -12.89 -0.33
C CYS A 93 -10.47 -13.15 -1.60
N ASP A 94 -10.39 -14.37 -2.16
CA ASP A 94 -11.16 -14.72 -3.35
C ASP A 94 -12.67 -14.79 -3.07
N ALA A 95 -13.06 -14.95 -1.80
CA ALA A 95 -14.47 -15.05 -1.41
C ALA A 95 -15.11 -13.70 -1.08
N VAL A 96 -14.38 -12.59 -1.15
CA VAL A 96 -14.87 -11.27 -0.76
C VAL A 96 -14.50 -10.21 -1.79
N ASP A 97 -15.18 -9.08 -1.73
CA ASP A 97 -14.85 -7.90 -2.54
C ASP A 97 -13.88 -7.02 -1.75
N VAL A 98 -12.58 -7.20 -1.99
CA VAL A 98 -11.54 -6.47 -1.25
C VAL A 98 -11.61 -4.96 -1.52
N VAL A 99 -12.03 -4.56 -2.73
CA VAL A 99 -12.17 -3.14 -3.07
C VAL A 99 -13.28 -2.51 -2.24
N ALA A 100 -14.43 -3.19 -2.14
CA ALA A 100 -15.54 -2.69 -1.33
C ALA A 100 -15.18 -2.58 0.14
N LEU A 101 -14.43 -3.54 0.67
CA LEU A 101 -13.98 -3.51 2.07
C LEU A 101 -13.04 -2.34 2.33
N ALA A 102 -12.08 -2.09 1.45
CA ALA A 102 -11.18 -0.95 1.58
C ALA A 102 -11.92 0.38 1.41
N ALA A 103 -12.91 0.42 0.53
CA ALA A 103 -13.70 1.62 0.26
C ALA A 103 -14.53 2.09 1.45
N GLN A 104 -14.75 1.24 2.44
CA GLN A 104 -15.39 1.64 3.70
C GLN A 104 -14.54 2.65 4.46
N GLU A 105 -13.21 2.67 4.23
CA GLU A 105 -12.27 3.49 4.98
C GLU A 105 -11.50 4.49 4.10
N PHE A 106 -11.54 4.34 2.78
CA PHE A 106 -10.77 5.17 1.86
C PHE A 106 -11.66 5.61 0.69
N SER A 107 -11.72 6.92 0.44
CA SER A 107 -12.59 7.48 -0.59
C SER A 107 -11.91 7.68 -1.94
N GLY A 108 -10.59 7.48 -2.03
CA GLY A 108 -9.86 7.59 -3.29
C GLY A 108 -10.03 6.37 -4.19
N GLU A 109 -9.29 6.34 -5.29
CA GLU A 109 -9.34 5.23 -6.22
C GLU A 109 -8.65 4.00 -5.63
N ILE A 110 -9.33 2.86 -5.68
CA ILE A 110 -8.84 1.58 -5.19
C ILE A 110 -8.80 0.59 -6.34
N ILE A 111 -7.64 -0.04 -6.54
CA ILE A 111 -7.44 -1.01 -7.62
C ILE A 111 -7.05 -2.34 -6.99
N ARG A 112 -7.67 -3.42 -7.45
CA ARG A 112 -7.28 -4.77 -7.08
C ARG A 112 -6.19 -5.25 -8.04
N ALA A 113 -5.02 -5.63 -7.51
CA ALA A 113 -3.95 -6.17 -8.33
C ALA A 113 -4.33 -7.54 -8.88
N GLU A 114 -3.89 -7.81 -10.10
CA GLU A 114 -4.01 -9.11 -10.73
C GLU A 114 -2.83 -9.32 -11.66
N ASP A 115 -2.53 -10.57 -11.98
CA ASP A 115 -1.40 -10.90 -12.83
C ASP A 115 -1.52 -10.20 -14.19
N GLY A 116 -0.44 -9.56 -14.63
CA GLY A 116 -0.40 -8.87 -15.90
C GLY A 116 -0.93 -7.44 -15.89
N LEU A 117 -1.41 -6.95 -14.73
CA LEU A 117 -1.87 -5.56 -14.63
C LEU A 117 -0.73 -4.58 -14.80
N SER A 118 -0.95 -3.53 -15.61
CA SER A 118 -0.04 -2.40 -15.75
C SER A 118 -0.74 -1.12 -15.38
N LEU A 119 -0.06 -0.25 -14.66
CA LEU A 119 -0.56 1.06 -14.27
C LEU A 119 0.46 2.14 -14.62
N THR A 120 -0.07 3.33 -14.93
CA THR A 120 0.75 4.53 -15.06
C THR A 120 0.56 5.40 -13.83
N VAL A 121 1.66 5.85 -13.28
CA VAL A 121 1.67 6.70 -12.08
C VAL A 121 1.79 8.17 -12.46
#